data_08174fac4847953b6a1c414bcf3e8539
#
_entry.id   08174fac4847953b6a1c414bcf3e8539
#
_cell.length_a   1.000
_cell.length_b   1.000
_cell.length_c   1.000
_cell.angle_alpha   90.00
_cell.angle_beta   90.00
_cell.angle_gamma   90.00
#
_symmetry.space_group_name_H-M   'P 1'
#
loop_
_entity.id
_entity.type
_entity.pdbx_description
1 polymer ?
#
loop_
_entity_poly.entity_id
_entity_poly.type
_entity_poly.pdbx_seq_one_letter_code
_entity_poly.pdbx_strand_id
1 'polypeptide(L)'
;MVQKWSEVLWMKERTREVDDNYESYWILENWDDGAYNTGSLANGMTVTLDQEYEMSYFTFGAVDQKTGMNLVKVRYWNDTHGSEEQSVRAQLLEKRDANNNKYYIVRFSHPITANKIHMRLGRDWWDMSAMKVGEIHFHQYDDLERDINDIYANETHTTLKEAVKEQTIADLEKRLEESDAATGEKHPLYSELKLDLQTARALLNNTLSPVYKVHPEITAKKDAHLGFTGLNAWQPLGKTAYAGESVQVIVGHPTKQNGERAELQLVVTQQHAESASVSKTVNLTVGKNEITIPQLTSNNFEKGGQLYIVYTGNNDADNYAVRVNGGSDIPVLDLYKKTGQERTDAIKKYVEDLEEYQSKISEKHNERHKAETSNSVAYTYDEQNCILNATDIMMDEMMYSLPATQVWNSIKGTTTDEKAKALDQALQAMEDTMTLFYQHKGLSNEAVKEKGNNALPSQHLNIRYMRMFAGAFMYAAGNHIGVEWGSATLTGAESWDDFGWGIAHEIGHNINQNSYAIAEITNNYFAQLLTKDEKGTRFNYEDVYKKVTSVTVGRA
;
A
#
# COMPACT_ATOMS: atom_id res chain seq x y z
N MET A 1 -33.60 -1.30 -25.07
CA MET A 1 -32.37 -1.47 -25.85
C MET A 1 -31.40 -2.14 -24.91
N VAL A 2 -31.07 -3.38 -25.13
CA VAL A 2 -30.09 -4.11 -24.33
C VAL A 2 -28.73 -3.56 -24.73
N GLN A 3 -28.08 -2.83 -23.82
CA GLN A 3 -26.72 -2.36 -24.03
C GLN A 3 -25.81 -3.58 -23.90
N LYS A 4 -25.21 -4.01 -24.98
CA LYS A 4 -24.09 -4.96 -24.94
C LYS A 4 -22.90 -4.21 -24.32
N TRP A 5 -22.42 -4.65 -23.18
CA TRP A 5 -21.31 -4.04 -22.45
C TRP A 5 -19.99 -4.11 -23.23
N SER A 6 -19.86 -5.07 -24.14
CA SER A 6 -18.73 -5.16 -25.07
C SER A 6 -19.04 -6.16 -26.18
N GLU A 7 -18.67 -5.87 -27.41
CA GLU A 7 -18.54 -6.91 -28.42
C GLU A 7 -17.16 -7.54 -28.30
N VAL A 8 -17.13 -8.84 -28.10
CA VAL A 8 -15.88 -9.60 -28.15
C VAL A 8 -15.35 -9.52 -29.57
N LEU A 9 -14.16 -8.99 -29.72
CA LEU A 9 -13.52 -8.84 -31.02
C LEU A 9 -13.04 -10.20 -31.51
N TRP A 10 -13.42 -10.60 -32.73
CA TRP A 10 -13.04 -11.86 -33.30
C TRP A 10 -11.56 -11.87 -33.71
N MET A 11 -10.84 -12.89 -33.28
CA MET A 11 -9.48 -13.13 -33.73
C MET A 11 -9.47 -13.77 -35.11
N LYS A 12 -8.51 -13.38 -35.95
CA LYS A 12 -8.33 -13.88 -37.31
C LYS A 12 -7.99 -15.37 -37.36
N GLU A 13 -7.31 -15.85 -36.33
CA GLU A 13 -6.99 -17.26 -36.12
C GLU A 13 -7.67 -17.73 -34.85
N ARG A 14 -8.51 -18.77 -34.95
CA ARG A 14 -9.05 -19.45 -33.79
C ARG A 14 -7.91 -20.18 -33.08
N THR A 15 -7.45 -19.62 -32.03
CA THR A 15 -6.54 -20.28 -31.11
C THR A 15 -7.34 -20.91 -29.97
N ARG A 16 -6.75 -21.86 -29.26
CA ARG A 16 -7.41 -22.54 -28.13
C ARG A 16 -7.85 -21.63 -27.02
N GLU A 17 -7.42 -20.36 -27.04
CA GLU A 17 -7.69 -19.35 -26.03
C GLU A 17 -9.04 -18.66 -26.16
N VAL A 18 -9.83 -19.00 -27.20
CA VAL A 18 -11.12 -18.35 -27.50
C VAL A 18 -12.18 -19.41 -27.78
N ASP A 19 -12.08 -20.57 -27.13
CA ASP A 19 -12.99 -21.69 -27.33
C ASP A 19 -14.05 -21.87 -26.25
N ASP A 20 -14.22 -20.85 -25.37
CA ASP A 20 -15.07 -20.87 -24.19
C ASP A 20 -14.78 -22.06 -23.23
N ASN A 21 -13.61 -22.65 -23.33
CA ASN A 21 -13.19 -23.77 -22.51
C ASN A 21 -12.07 -23.35 -21.56
N TYR A 22 -12.41 -23.06 -20.31
CA TYR A 22 -11.46 -22.69 -19.26
C TYR A 22 -10.41 -23.77 -18.92
N GLU A 23 -10.56 -24.98 -19.45
CA GLU A 23 -9.55 -26.04 -19.31
C GLU A 23 -8.47 -25.94 -20.40
N SER A 24 -8.72 -25.24 -21.50
CA SER A 24 -7.71 -24.96 -22.51
C SER A 24 -6.88 -23.75 -22.13
N TYR A 25 -5.58 -23.82 -22.31
CA TYR A 25 -4.66 -22.74 -21.95
C TYR A 25 -3.44 -22.72 -22.86
N TRP A 26 -2.88 -21.52 -23.00
CA TRP A 26 -1.56 -21.34 -23.58
C TRP A 26 -0.50 -21.40 -22.51
N ILE A 27 0.60 -22.07 -22.86
CA ILE A 27 1.82 -22.02 -22.09
C ILE A 27 2.67 -20.90 -22.68
N LEU A 28 2.76 -19.78 -21.97
CA LEU A 28 3.77 -18.77 -22.26
C LEU A 28 5.08 -19.28 -21.70
N GLU A 29 5.86 -19.94 -22.55
CA GLU A 29 7.19 -20.38 -22.17
C GLU A 29 8.10 -19.16 -22.08
N ASN A 30 8.62 -18.94 -20.90
CA ASN A 30 9.65 -17.94 -20.66
C ASN A 30 11.00 -18.55 -21.07
N TRP A 31 11.15 -18.88 -22.35
CA TRP A 31 12.42 -19.36 -22.86
C TRP A 31 13.41 -18.21 -22.87
N ASP A 32 14.42 -18.37 -22.06
CA ASP A 32 15.59 -17.54 -22.03
C ASP A 32 16.43 -17.85 -23.27
N ASP A 33 16.29 -17.06 -24.30
CA ASP A 33 17.25 -17.02 -25.42
C ASP A 33 18.45 -16.09 -25.11
N GLY A 34 18.69 -15.82 -23.83
CA GLY A 34 19.76 -14.96 -23.35
C GLY A 34 19.48 -13.46 -23.51
N ALA A 35 18.30 -13.10 -23.95
CA ALA A 35 17.92 -11.72 -24.19
C ALA A 35 17.18 -11.12 -23.00
N TYR A 36 17.86 -10.80 -21.95
CA TYR A 36 17.47 -9.70 -21.05
C TYR A 36 17.29 -8.36 -21.81
N ASN A 37 17.27 -8.41 -23.11
CA ASN A 37 17.17 -7.26 -23.97
C ASN A 37 15.74 -6.78 -24.02
N THR A 38 15.50 -5.70 -23.36
CA THR A 38 14.27 -4.93 -23.21
C THR A 38 13.59 -4.51 -24.54
N GLY A 39 14.09 -4.98 -25.67
CA GLY A 39 13.64 -4.64 -27.02
C GLY A 39 13.02 -5.79 -27.85
N SER A 40 13.21 -7.05 -27.46
CA SER A 40 12.75 -8.18 -28.26
C SER A 40 11.26 -8.45 -28.09
N LEU A 41 10.56 -8.73 -29.22
CA LEU A 41 9.21 -9.26 -29.25
C LEU A 41 9.16 -10.77 -28.89
N ALA A 42 10.33 -11.39 -28.63
CA ALA A 42 10.48 -12.82 -28.51
C ALA A 42 9.76 -13.44 -27.30
N ASN A 43 9.47 -12.64 -26.27
CA ASN A 43 8.90 -13.14 -25.01
C ASN A 43 7.51 -12.54 -24.76
N GLY A 44 6.50 -12.98 -25.48
CA GLY A 44 5.16 -12.48 -25.30
C GLY A 44 4.20 -13.07 -26.32
N MET A 45 2.96 -12.69 -26.21
CA MET A 45 1.91 -13.13 -27.11
C MET A 45 1.53 -11.99 -28.05
N THR A 46 1.38 -12.32 -29.33
CA THR A 46 0.87 -11.40 -30.34
C THR A 46 -0.48 -11.88 -30.83
N VAL A 47 -1.46 -10.99 -30.78
CA VAL A 47 -2.80 -11.23 -31.29
C VAL A 47 -3.04 -10.30 -32.47
N THR A 48 -3.56 -10.84 -33.57
CA THR A 48 -3.98 -10.07 -34.77
C THR A 48 -5.49 -10.14 -34.88
N LEU A 49 -6.12 -8.98 -34.94
CA LEU A 49 -7.56 -8.82 -35.08
C LEU A 49 -7.94 -8.79 -36.55
N ASP A 50 -9.20 -9.03 -36.86
CA ASP A 50 -9.72 -9.07 -38.25
C ASP A 50 -9.81 -7.67 -38.90
N GLN A 51 -9.94 -6.62 -38.04
CA GLN A 51 -9.93 -5.22 -38.44
C GLN A 51 -9.43 -4.36 -37.27
N GLU A 52 -9.36 -3.04 -37.48
CA GLU A 52 -9.09 -2.10 -36.40
C GLU A 52 -10.27 -1.93 -35.47
N TYR A 53 -9.97 -1.90 -34.19
CA TYR A 53 -10.94 -1.62 -33.14
C TYR A 53 -10.36 -0.59 -32.15
N GLU A 54 -11.23 0.31 -31.71
CA GLU A 54 -10.92 1.15 -30.55
C GLU A 54 -11.22 0.37 -29.28
N MET A 55 -10.22 0.31 -28.38
CA MET A 55 -10.33 -0.45 -27.13
C MET A 55 -9.57 0.22 -25.99
N SER A 56 -10.03 0.03 -24.77
CA SER A 56 -9.41 0.58 -23.56
C SER A 56 -8.84 -0.52 -22.65
N TYR A 57 -9.22 -1.77 -22.88
CA TYR A 57 -8.74 -2.93 -22.12
C TYR A 57 -9.01 -4.23 -22.87
N PHE A 58 -8.38 -5.30 -22.38
CA PHE A 58 -8.76 -6.68 -22.67
C PHE A 58 -8.67 -7.52 -21.39
N THR A 59 -9.33 -8.68 -21.39
CA THR A 59 -9.34 -9.59 -20.26
C THR A 59 -8.68 -10.92 -20.62
N PHE A 60 -8.12 -11.60 -19.65
CA PHE A 60 -7.67 -12.98 -19.81
C PHE A 60 -7.84 -13.79 -18.53
N GLY A 61 -8.19 -15.07 -18.69
CA GLY A 61 -8.25 -16.04 -17.61
C GLY A 61 -6.84 -16.48 -17.20
N ALA A 62 -6.59 -16.66 -15.91
CA ALA A 62 -5.37 -17.27 -15.42
C ALA A 62 -5.67 -18.68 -14.93
N VAL A 63 -5.19 -19.67 -15.66
CA VAL A 63 -5.28 -21.09 -15.24
C VAL A 63 -4.25 -21.39 -14.15
N ASP A 64 -3.16 -20.64 -14.14
CA ASP A 64 -2.13 -20.75 -13.11
C ASP A 64 -2.36 -19.71 -12.01
N GLN A 65 -2.86 -20.17 -10.87
CA GLN A 65 -3.24 -19.32 -9.74
C GLN A 65 -2.06 -18.82 -8.89
N LYS A 66 -0.83 -18.98 -9.36
CA LYS A 66 0.33 -18.50 -8.62
C LYS A 66 0.35 -16.98 -8.56
N THR A 67 0.66 -16.46 -7.40
CA THR A 67 0.89 -15.04 -7.15
C THR A 67 2.10 -14.53 -7.94
N GLY A 68 2.06 -13.28 -8.41
CA GLY A 68 3.23 -12.62 -8.96
C GLY A 68 3.22 -12.35 -10.47
N MET A 69 2.05 -12.42 -11.13
CA MET A 69 1.96 -12.00 -12.52
C MET A 69 2.10 -10.47 -12.63
N ASN A 70 3.05 -10.04 -13.45
CA ASN A 70 3.27 -8.63 -13.75
C ASN A 70 3.13 -8.39 -15.25
N LEU A 71 2.48 -7.30 -15.61
CA LEU A 71 2.48 -6.81 -16.98
C LEU A 71 3.77 -6.05 -17.24
N VAL A 72 4.54 -6.49 -18.23
CA VAL A 72 5.81 -5.88 -18.54
C VAL A 72 5.66 -4.82 -19.63
N LYS A 73 4.92 -5.11 -20.71
CA LYS A 73 4.78 -4.20 -21.84
C LYS A 73 3.60 -4.55 -22.72
N VAL A 74 2.90 -3.53 -23.25
CA VAL A 74 1.90 -3.66 -24.33
C VAL A 74 2.34 -2.82 -25.51
N ARG A 75 2.34 -3.42 -26.69
CA ARG A 75 2.61 -2.77 -27.98
C ARG A 75 1.46 -3.04 -28.90
N TYR A 76 1.23 -2.16 -29.86
CA TYR A 76 0.15 -2.30 -30.81
C TYR A 76 0.50 -1.71 -32.18
N TRP A 77 -0.25 -2.12 -33.19
CA TRP A 77 -0.17 -1.62 -34.54
C TRP A 77 -1.56 -1.25 -35.03
N ASN A 78 -1.64 -0.28 -35.91
CA ASN A 78 -2.86 0.15 -36.58
C ASN A 78 -2.54 0.58 -38.01
N ASP A 79 -3.59 0.78 -38.83
CA ASP A 79 -3.43 1.13 -40.23
C ASP A 79 -2.88 2.56 -40.40
N THR A 80 -3.15 3.45 -39.45
CA THR A 80 -2.65 4.83 -39.46
C THR A 80 -1.13 4.89 -39.40
N HIS A 81 -0.50 4.02 -38.61
CA HIS A 81 0.95 3.97 -38.43
C HIS A 81 1.61 2.85 -39.25
N GLY A 82 0.83 2.09 -40.02
CA GLY A 82 1.32 1.00 -40.87
C GLY A 82 2.08 -0.06 -40.09
N SER A 83 3.33 -0.29 -40.46
CA SER A 83 4.19 -1.27 -39.76
C SER A 83 4.90 -0.72 -38.53
N GLU A 84 4.72 0.55 -38.22
CA GLU A 84 5.38 1.17 -37.08
C GLU A 84 4.75 0.74 -35.76
N GLU A 85 5.59 0.23 -34.87
CA GLU A 85 5.20 -0.22 -33.54
C GLU A 85 4.88 0.97 -32.64
N GLN A 86 3.68 0.95 -32.04
CA GLN A 86 3.28 1.88 -31.01
C GLN A 86 3.35 1.20 -29.63
N SER A 87 3.42 1.95 -28.57
CA SER A 87 3.35 1.42 -27.21
C SER A 87 2.33 2.16 -26.38
N VAL A 88 1.59 1.41 -25.57
CA VAL A 88 0.66 1.96 -24.60
C VAL A 88 1.06 1.47 -23.21
N ARG A 89 0.93 2.35 -22.23
CA ARG A 89 1.04 1.95 -20.84
C ARG A 89 -0.22 1.23 -20.44
N ALA A 90 -0.06 0.17 -19.67
CA ALA A 90 -1.19 -0.59 -19.19
C ALA A 90 -0.96 -1.02 -17.75
N GLN A 91 -2.05 -1.21 -17.04
CA GLN A 91 -2.10 -1.72 -15.68
C GLN A 91 -2.75 -3.09 -15.69
N LEU A 92 -2.27 -3.96 -14.82
CA LEU A 92 -2.84 -5.29 -14.63
C LEU A 92 -3.73 -5.27 -13.39
N LEU A 93 -5.04 -5.41 -13.60
CA LEU A 93 -6.04 -5.47 -12.54
C LEU A 93 -6.41 -6.93 -12.30
N GLU A 94 -6.26 -7.42 -11.07
CA GLU A 94 -6.70 -8.76 -10.69
C GLU A 94 -8.17 -8.72 -10.28
N LYS A 95 -9.00 -9.54 -10.90
CA LYS A 95 -10.43 -9.65 -10.63
C LYS A 95 -10.82 -11.10 -10.31
N ARG A 96 -12.05 -11.27 -9.81
CA ARG A 96 -12.67 -12.58 -9.62
C ARG A 96 -14.08 -12.58 -10.19
N ASP A 97 -14.42 -13.67 -10.85
CA ASP A 97 -15.77 -13.90 -11.36
C ASP A 97 -16.75 -14.33 -10.23
N ALA A 98 -18.00 -14.53 -10.58
CA ALA A 98 -19.03 -14.99 -9.64
C ALA A 98 -18.74 -16.36 -9.01
N ASN A 99 -17.91 -17.18 -9.66
CA ASN A 99 -17.46 -18.50 -9.19
C ASN A 99 -16.16 -18.43 -8.39
N ASN A 100 -15.67 -17.21 -8.11
CA ASN A 100 -14.40 -16.94 -7.43
C ASN A 100 -13.16 -17.34 -8.23
N ASN A 101 -13.26 -17.56 -9.54
CA ASN A 101 -12.12 -17.79 -10.41
C ASN A 101 -11.41 -16.47 -10.67
N LYS A 102 -10.08 -16.53 -10.65
CA LYS A 102 -9.23 -15.36 -10.89
C LYS A 102 -9.11 -15.11 -12.39
N TYR A 103 -9.30 -13.85 -12.79
CA TYR A 103 -8.97 -13.36 -14.12
C TYR A 103 -8.29 -12.00 -14.03
N TYR A 104 -7.75 -11.52 -15.14
CA TYR A 104 -7.05 -10.25 -15.19
C TYR A 104 -7.65 -9.35 -16.27
N ILE A 105 -7.66 -8.04 -15.96
CA ILE A 105 -7.92 -6.97 -16.91
C ILE A 105 -6.61 -6.26 -17.19
N VAL A 106 -6.24 -6.16 -18.47
CA VAL A 106 -5.13 -5.30 -18.92
C VAL A 106 -5.75 -3.98 -19.36
N ARG A 107 -5.74 -2.98 -18.49
CA ARG A 107 -6.33 -1.66 -18.74
C ARG A 107 -5.28 -0.71 -19.29
N PHE A 108 -5.58 -0.10 -20.42
CA PHE A 108 -4.70 0.89 -21.05
C PHE A 108 -4.83 2.26 -20.39
N SER A 109 -3.75 3.04 -20.44
CA SER A 109 -3.73 4.41 -19.91
C SER A 109 -4.65 5.38 -20.68
N HIS A 110 -5.00 5.05 -21.93
CA HIS A 110 -5.96 5.73 -22.79
C HIS A 110 -6.46 4.74 -23.84
N PRO A 111 -7.64 4.96 -24.45
CA PRO A 111 -8.11 4.12 -25.54
C PRO A 111 -7.12 4.12 -26.72
N ILE A 112 -6.94 2.98 -27.33
CA ILE A 112 -6.10 2.79 -28.51
C ILE A 112 -6.94 2.21 -29.66
N THR A 113 -6.60 2.58 -30.89
CA THR A 113 -7.09 1.90 -32.09
C THR A 113 -6.02 0.94 -32.56
N ALA A 114 -6.35 -0.36 -32.65
CA ALA A 114 -5.40 -1.40 -33.00
C ALA A 114 -6.03 -2.53 -33.79
N ASN A 115 -5.24 -3.10 -34.71
CA ASN A 115 -5.54 -4.36 -35.41
C ASN A 115 -4.58 -5.48 -35.01
N LYS A 116 -3.52 -5.15 -34.27
CA LYS A 116 -2.55 -6.11 -33.74
C LYS A 116 -2.02 -5.62 -32.41
N ILE A 117 -2.00 -6.52 -31.43
CA ILE A 117 -1.54 -6.24 -30.06
C ILE A 117 -0.50 -7.29 -29.68
N HIS A 118 0.60 -6.83 -29.13
CA HIS A 118 1.60 -7.67 -28.49
C HIS A 118 1.67 -7.36 -27.02
N MET A 119 1.50 -8.35 -26.17
CA MET A 119 1.62 -8.25 -24.74
C MET A 119 2.77 -9.09 -24.22
N ARG A 120 3.53 -8.51 -23.32
CA ARG A 120 4.55 -9.22 -22.56
C ARG A 120 4.10 -9.31 -21.11
N LEU A 121 3.86 -10.54 -20.67
CA LEU A 121 3.58 -10.84 -19.27
C LEU A 121 4.85 -11.41 -18.63
N GLY A 122 5.09 -11.10 -17.38
CA GLY A 122 6.25 -11.58 -16.65
C GLY A 122 5.88 -11.94 -15.22
N ARG A 123 6.70 -12.77 -14.63
CA ARG A 123 6.78 -12.97 -13.18
C ARG A 123 7.98 -12.21 -12.63
N ASP A 124 8.14 -12.24 -11.32
CA ASP A 124 9.37 -11.78 -10.71
C ASP A 124 10.57 -12.49 -11.34
N TRP A 125 11.66 -11.77 -11.58
CA TRP A 125 12.78 -12.17 -12.43
C TRP A 125 13.48 -13.50 -12.04
N TRP A 126 13.21 -14.04 -10.87
CA TRP A 126 13.71 -15.35 -10.41
C TRP A 126 12.74 -16.52 -10.63
N ASP A 127 11.50 -16.27 -11.02
CA ASP A 127 10.56 -17.33 -11.34
C ASP A 127 10.43 -17.49 -12.86
N MET A 128 11.27 -18.34 -13.44
CA MET A 128 11.35 -18.68 -14.85
C MET A 128 10.30 -19.71 -15.27
N SER A 129 9.33 -20.06 -14.44
CA SER A 129 8.34 -21.05 -14.79
C SER A 129 7.37 -20.54 -15.85
N ALA A 130 7.00 -21.42 -16.82
CA ALA A 130 5.99 -21.15 -17.83
C ALA A 130 4.66 -20.71 -17.19
N MET A 131 4.02 -19.69 -17.77
CA MET A 131 2.71 -19.22 -17.32
C MET A 131 1.61 -19.86 -18.19
N LYS A 132 0.55 -20.33 -17.54
CA LYS A 132 -0.65 -20.76 -18.23
C LYS A 132 -1.62 -19.60 -18.28
N VAL A 133 -1.95 -19.16 -19.49
CA VAL A 133 -2.92 -18.10 -19.74
C VAL A 133 -4.12 -18.75 -20.42
N GLY A 134 -5.28 -18.62 -19.80
CA GLY A 134 -6.54 -19.04 -20.39
C GLY A 134 -7.17 -17.89 -21.18
N GLU A 135 -8.33 -18.13 -21.67
CA GLU A 135 -9.17 -17.27 -22.50
C GLU A 135 -8.88 -15.78 -22.53
N ILE A 136 -8.72 -15.21 -23.72
CA ILE A 136 -8.48 -13.78 -23.92
C ILE A 136 -9.67 -13.17 -24.66
N HIS A 137 -10.22 -12.11 -24.05
CA HIS A 137 -11.32 -11.35 -24.64
C HIS A 137 -10.89 -9.90 -24.83
N PHE A 138 -10.98 -9.42 -26.07
CA PHE A 138 -10.80 -8.01 -26.40
C PHE A 138 -12.15 -7.30 -26.33
N HIS A 139 -12.18 -6.14 -25.71
CA HIS A 139 -13.39 -5.36 -25.49
C HIS A 139 -13.30 -4.04 -26.24
N GLN A 140 -14.31 -3.77 -27.07
CA GLN A 140 -14.42 -2.49 -27.74
C GLN A 140 -14.68 -1.38 -26.72
N TYR A 141 -14.10 -0.20 -26.95
CA TYR A 141 -14.34 0.97 -26.12
C TYR A 141 -15.84 1.34 -26.14
N ASP A 142 -16.53 1.14 -25.05
CA ASP A 142 -17.97 1.25 -24.97
C ASP A 142 -18.45 2.67 -24.65
N ASP A 143 -19.73 2.92 -24.93
CA ASP A 143 -20.33 4.23 -24.78
C ASP A 143 -20.44 4.66 -23.31
N LEU A 144 -20.59 3.76 -22.35
CA LEU A 144 -20.66 4.11 -20.94
C LEU A 144 -19.30 4.60 -20.42
N GLU A 145 -18.24 3.87 -20.73
CA GLU A 145 -16.89 4.26 -20.35
C GLU A 145 -16.52 5.60 -21.00
N ARG A 146 -16.88 5.77 -22.28
CA ARG A 146 -16.67 7.01 -23.02
C ARG A 146 -17.39 8.19 -22.36
N ASP A 147 -18.67 8.05 -22.06
CA ASP A 147 -19.49 9.09 -21.44
C ASP A 147 -18.97 9.45 -20.03
N ILE A 148 -18.49 8.46 -19.26
CA ILE A 148 -17.87 8.70 -17.94
C ILE A 148 -16.54 9.46 -18.10
N ASN A 149 -15.69 9.10 -19.05
CA ASN A 149 -14.46 9.83 -19.31
C ASN A 149 -14.75 11.26 -19.82
N ASP A 150 -15.80 11.42 -20.60
CA ASP A 150 -16.18 12.71 -21.21
C ASP A 150 -16.70 13.77 -20.22
N ILE A 151 -17.10 13.39 -19.01
CA ILE A 151 -17.46 14.41 -17.99
C ILE A 151 -16.23 15.14 -17.45
N TYR A 152 -15.04 14.58 -17.60
CA TYR A 152 -13.80 15.19 -17.12
C TYR A 152 -13.16 16.13 -18.17
N ALA A 153 -12.52 17.18 -17.67
CA ALA A 153 -11.80 18.12 -18.49
C ALA A 153 -10.35 17.68 -18.76
N ASN A 154 -9.88 16.66 -18.04
CA ASN A 154 -8.52 16.12 -18.17
C ASN A 154 -8.46 14.61 -17.92
N GLU A 155 -7.44 13.96 -18.47
CA GLU A 155 -7.21 12.51 -18.39
C GLU A 155 -6.93 11.99 -16.95
N THR A 156 -6.54 12.86 -16.05
CA THR A 156 -6.27 12.49 -14.65
C THR A 156 -7.51 12.53 -13.76
N HIS A 157 -8.66 12.88 -14.33
CA HIS A 157 -9.93 12.98 -13.59
C HIS A 157 -9.85 13.91 -12.37
N THR A 158 -9.13 15.02 -12.48
CA THR A 158 -8.98 16.00 -11.40
C THR A 158 -9.85 17.24 -11.56
N THR A 159 -10.48 17.42 -12.71
CA THR A 159 -11.34 18.57 -13.03
C THR A 159 -12.51 18.12 -13.89
N LEU A 160 -13.73 18.59 -13.57
CA LEU A 160 -14.92 18.37 -14.38
C LEU A 160 -15.08 19.45 -15.44
N LYS A 161 -15.74 19.11 -16.55
CA LYS A 161 -16.23 20.08 -17.53
C LYS A 161 -17.34 20.94 -16.89
N GLU A 162 -17.42 22.21 -17.23
CA GLU A 162 -18.39 23.16 -16.64
C GLU A 162 -19.87 22.74 -16.80
N ALA A 163 -20.18 22.01 -17.86
CA ALA A 163 -21.54 21.55 -18.14
C ALA A 163 -22.02 20.41 -17.23
N VAL A 164 -21.13 19.77 -16.47
CA VAL A 164 -21.45 18.60 -15.63
C VAL A 164 -22.26 19.02 -14.40
N LYS A 165 -23.38 18.35 -14.21
CA LYS A 165 -24.31 18.57 -13.10
C LYS A 165 -24.53 17.27 -12.34
N GLU A 166 -25.12 17.38 -11.15
CA GLU A 166 -25.52 16.25 -10.33
C GLU A 166 -26.35 15.21 -11.10
N GLN A 167 -27.29 15.67 -11.94
CA GLN A 167 -28.12 14.77 -12.75
C GLN A 167 -27.30 14.00 -13.79
N THR A 168 -26.28 14.62 -14.39
CA THR A 168 -25.36 13.94 -15.32
C THR A 168 -24.68 12.76 -14.66
N ILE A 169 -24.16 12.96 -13.44
CA ILE A 169 -23.49 11.90 -12.67
C ILE A 169 -24.51 10.82 -12.29
N ALA A 170 -25.69 11.19 -11.80
CA ALA A 170 -26.73 10.24 -11.40
C ALA A 170 -27.21 9.36 -12.57
N ASP A 171 -27.34 9.90 -13.77
CA ASP A 171 -27.72 9.15 -14.97
C ASP A 171 -26.65 8.12 -15.37
N LEU A 172 -25.37 8.49 -15.26
CA LEU A 172 -24.24 7.58 -15.51
C LEU A 172 -24.14 6.50 -14.43
N GLU A 173 -24.33 6.83 -13.16
CA GLU A 173 -24.38 5.86 -12.07
C GLU A 173 -25.50 4.82 -12.30
N LYS A 174 -26.68 5.29 -12.72
CA LYS A 174 -27.79 4.39 -13.03
C LYS A 174 -27.43 3.43 -14.16
N ARG A 175 -26.80 3.90 -15.23
CA ARG A 175 -26.35 3.05 -16.34
C ARG A 175 -25.30 2.03 -15.87
N LEU A 176 -24.39 2.44 -15.00
CA LEU A 176 -23.36 1.55 -14.45
C LEU A 176 -23.95 0.46 -13.55
N GLU A 177 -25.05 0.73 -12.87
CA GLU A 177 -25.74 -0.26 -12.04
C GLU A 177 -26.57 -1.27 -12.87
N GLU A 178 -26.77 -1.05 -14.15
CA GLU A 178 -27.43 -2.02 -15.04
C GLU A 178 -26.50 -3.22 -15.24
N SER A 179 -27.07 -4.43 -15.21
CA SER A 179 -26.35 -5.66 -15.51
C SER A 179 -26.57 -6.07 -16.96
N ASP A 180 -25.62 -6.78 -17.54
CA ASP A 180 -25.81 -7.40 -18.84
C ASP A 180 -27.03 -8.34 -18.81
N ALA A 181 -27.94 -8.20 -19.79
CA ALA A 181 -29.19 -8.94 -19.78
C ALA A 181 -29.02 -10.44 -20.09
N ALA A 182 -27.91 -10.82 -20.72
CA ALA A 182 -27.63 -12.22 -21.10
C ALA A 182 -26.90 -12.96 -19.98
N THR A 183 -25.92 -12.30 -19.33
CA THR A 183 -25.06 -12.90 -18.31
C THR A 183 -25.47 -12.56 -16.88
N GLY A 184 -26.20 -11.47 -16.67
CA GLY A 184 -26.49 -10.92 -15.37
C GLY A 184 -25.30 -10.24 -14.67
N GLU A 185 -24.17 -10.17 -15.34
CA GLU A 185 -22.93 -9.63 -14.81
C GLU A 185 -22.89 -8.10 -14.92
N LYS A 186 -22.14 -7.48 -14.03
CA LYS A 186 -21.81 -6.05 -14.09
C LYS A 186 -20.73 -5.80 -15.11
N HIS A 187 -20.58 -4.53 -15.51
CA HIS A 187 -19.50 -4.10 -16.37
C HIS A 187 -18.13 -4.58 -15.85
N PRO A 188 -17.22 -5.11 -16.69
CA PRO A 188 -15.92 -5.61 -16.23
C PRO A 188 -15.10 -4.57 -15.45
N LEU A 189 -15.22 -3.28 -15.81
CA LEU A 189 -14.59 -2.16 -15.11
C LEU A 189 -15.52 -1.48 -14.09
N TYR A 190 -16.55 -2.17 -13.61
CA TYR A 190 -17.55 -1.60 -12.70
C TYR A 190 -16.93 -0.87 -11.51
N SER A 191 -15.95 -1.47 -10.85
CA SER A 191 -15.31 -0.88 -9.67
C SER A 191 -14.55 0.42 -10.00
N GLU A 192 -13.84 0.42 -11.12
CA GLU A 192 -13.06 1.57 -11.59
C GLU A 192 -13.97 2.72 -12.03
N LEU A 193 -14.99 2.41 -12.84
CA LEU A 193 -15.96 3.40 -13.32
C LEU A 193 -16.81 3.97 -12.18
N LYS A 194 -17.17 3.14 -11.20
CA LYS A 194 -17.84 3.59 -9.98
C LYS A 194 -16.99 4.58 -9.20
N LEU A 195 -15.70 4.30 -9.09
CA LEU A 195 -14.76 5.19 -8.42
C LEU A 195 -14.57 6.52 -9.18
N ASP A 196 -14.56 6.47 -10.51
CA ASP A 196 -14.56 7.68 -11.35
C ASP A 196 -15.82 8.53 -11.07
N LEU A 197 -17.02 7.94 -11.04
CA LEU A 197 -18.24 8.67 -10.72
C LEU A 197 -18.28 9.21 -9.29
N GLN A 198 -17.78 8.46 -8.31
CA GLN A 198 -17.61 8.96 -6.94
C GLN A 198 -16.65 10.16 -6.89
N THR A 199 -15.56 10.11 -7.65
CA THR A 199 -14.63 11.23 -7.78
C THR A 199 -15.30 12.44 -8.42
N ALA A 200 -16.10 12.24 -9.47
CA ALA A 200 -16.86 13.32 -10.12
C ALA A 200 -17.82 13.99 -9.13
N ARG A 201 -18.55 13.21 -8.35
CA ARG A 201 -19.45 13.71 -7.31
C ARG A 201 -18.69 14.49 -6.23
N ALA A 202 -17.55 13.98 -5.79
CA ALA A 202 -16.71 14.66 -4.81
C ALA A 202 -16.12 15.97 -5.33
N LEU A 203 -15.73 16.02 -6.61
CA LEU A 203 -15.31 17.26 -7.29
C LEU A 203 -16.44 18.29 -7.34
N LEU A 204 -17.66 17.86 -7.71
CA LEU A 204 -18.82 18.74 -7.78
C LEU A 204 -19.18 19.34 -6.43
N ASN A 205 -19.03 18.56 -5.35
CA ASN A 205 -19.40 18.93 -3.99
C ASN A 205 -18.24 19.48 -3.15
N ASN A 206 -17.04 19.60 -3.70
CA ASN A 206 -15.81 19.98 -2.98
C ASN A 206 -15.50 19.08 -1.76
N THR A 207 -15.74 17.79 -1.87
CA THR A 207 -15.52 16.79 -0.81
C THR A 207 -14.42 15.80 -1.14
N LEU A 208 -13.45 16.18 -1.98
CA LEU A 208 -12.31 15.34 -2.31
C LEU A 208 -11.44 15.04 -1.08
N SER A 209 -10.88 13.83 -1.07
CA SER A 209 -9.83 13.47 -0.11
C SER A 209 -8.67 14.46 -0.15
N PRO A 210 -8.03 14.74 0.99
CA PRO A 210 -6.87 15.63 1.05
C PRO A 210 -5.73 15.18 0.14
N VAL A 211 -4.94 16.15 -0.32
CA VAL A 211 -3.68 15.88 -1.02
C VAL A 211 -2.58 15.66 0.01
N TYR A 212 -1.93 14.52 -0.05
CA TYR A 212 -0.73 14.22 0.73
C TYR A 212 0.50 14.78 0.00
N LYS A 213 1.28 15.60 0.68
CA LYS A 213 2.59 16.03 0.19
C LYS A 213 3.64 15.03 0.65
N VAL A 214 4.36 14.45 -0.31
CA VAL A 214 5.44 13.52 -0.03
C VAL A 214 6.62 14.28 0.62
N HIS A 215 7.15 13.73 1.69
CA HIS A 215 8.39 14.24 2.30
C HIS A 215 9.58 13.66 1.55
N PRO A 216 10.26 14.43 0.68
CA PRO A 216 11.34 13.92 -0.16
C PRO A 216 12.60 13.55 0.64
N GLU A 217 12.72 14.03 1.87
CA GLU A 217 13.81 13.70 2.78
C GLU A 217 13.70 12.26 3.32
N ILE A 218 12.48 11.71 3.39
CA ILE A 218 12.22 10.32 3.78
C ILE A 218 12.34 9.44 2.56
N THR A 219 13.53 8.87 2.31
CA THR A 219 13.80 8.10 1.09
C THR A 219 14.07 6.63 1.37
N ALA A 220 13.65 5.77 0.44
CA ALA A 220 13.96 4.34 0.47
C ALA A 220 15.46 4.02 0.25
N LYS A 221 16.28 5.00 -0.11
CA LYS A 221 17.72 4.79 -0.24
C LYS A 221 18.31 4.51 1.12
N LYS A 222 18.83 3.30 1.25
CA LYS A 222 19.49 2.88 2.49
C LYS A 222 20.73 3.74 2.74
N ASP A 223 20.83 4.24 3.94
CA ASP A 223 22.09 4.77 4.47
C ASP A 223 23.03 3.59 4.72
N ALA A 224 23.65 3.09 3.63
CA ALA A 224 24.41 1.83 3.62
C ALA A 224 25.54 1.78 4.67
N HIS A 225 26.06 2.95 5.05
CA HIS A 225 27.10 3.07 6.06
C HIS A 225 26.62 2.79 7.49
N LEU A 226 25.32 2.89 7.77
CA LEU A 226 24.77 2.62 9.11
C LEU A 226 24.63 1.12 9.38
N GLY A 227 24.42 0.31 8.33
CA GLY A 227 24.29 -1.14 8.44
C GLY A 227 23.10 -1.61 9.29
N PHE A 228 22.06 -0.78 9.43
CA PHE A 228 20.86 -1.12 10.18
C PHE A 228 20.00 -2.15 9.45
N THR A 229 19.29 -2.99 10.21
CA THR A 229 18.52 -4.11 9.67
C THR A 229 17.08 -3.76 9.35
N GLY A 230 16.47 -2.80 10.05
CA GLY A 230 15.03 -2.71 10.17
C GLY A 230 14.40 -1.33 10.05
N LEU A 231 14.98 -0.42 9.26
CA LEU A 231 14.35 0.87 8.97
C LEU A 231 13.48 0.79 7.72
N ASN A 232 12.46 1.63 7.64
CA ASN A 232 11.67 1.84 6.43
C ASN A 232 11.44 3.34 6.15
N ALA A 233 10.95 3.64 4.94
CA ALA A 233 10.64 5.00 4.48
C ALA A 233 9.16 5.15 4.15
N TRP A 234 8.29 4.43 4.83
CA TRP A 234 6.86 4.47 4.59
C TRP A 234 6.27 5.78 5.11
N GLN A 235 5.45 6.41 4.29
CA GLN A 235 4.74 7.64 4.63
C GLN A 235 3.24 7.35 4.54
N PRO A 236 2.45 7.54 5.60
CA PRO A 236 1.07 7.11 5.67
C PRO A 236 0.17 7.98 4.78
N LEU A 237 -0.68 7.35 3.99
CA LEU A 237 -1.67 8.04 3.14
C LEU A 237 -3.02 8.27 3.83
N GLY A 238 -3.17 7.81 5.08
CA GLY A 238 -4.43 7.93 5.79
C GLY A 238 -5.57 7.10 5.19
N LYS A 239 -5.23 5.97 4.57
CA LYS A 239 -6.19 5.09 3.91
C LYS A 239 -5.96 3.64 4.30
N THR A 240 -7.08 2.93 4.40
CA THR A 240 -7.14 1.47 4.41
C THR A 240 -8.13 0.99 3.35
N ALA A 241 -7.90 -0.19 2.78
CA ALA A 241 -8.78 -0.73 1.75
C ALA A 241 -8.88 -2.25 1.83
N TYR A 242 -10.03 -2.79 1.44
CA TYR A 242 -10.28 -4.23 1.42
C TYR A 242 -9.64 -4.88 0.20
N ALA A 243 -9.21 -6.12 0.35
CA ALA A 243 -8.71 -6.90 -0.78
C ALA A 243 -9.79 -7.04 -1.87
N GLY A 244 -9.40 -6.81 -3.12
CA GLY A 244 -10.31 -6.78 -4.27
C GLY A 244 -10.93 -5.40 -4.55
N GLU A 245 -10.83 -4.44 -3.64
CA GLU A 245 -11.22 -3.06 -3.94
C GLU A 245 -10.25 -2.42 -4.94
N SER A 246 -10.80 -1.55 -5.79
CA SER A 246 -10.00 -0.68 -6.64
C SER A 246 -9.79 0.65 -5.94
N VAL A 247 -8.56 1.15 -5.97
CA VAL A 247 -8.20 2.50 -5.55
C VAL A 247 -7.51 3.22 -6.71
N GLN A 248 -7.69 4.54 -6.77
CA GLN A 248 -6.96 5.39 -7.71
C GLN A 248 -5.95 6.22 -6.96
N VAL A 249 -4.68 6.04 -7.26
CA VAL A 249 -3.59 6.85 -6.72
C VAL A 249 -3.20 7.88 -7.78
N ILE A 250 -3.54 9.12 -7.54
CA ILE A 250 -3.23 10.24 -8.43
C ILE A 250 -1.94 10.89 -7.94
N VAL A 251 -0.92 10.86 -8.79
CA VAL A 251 0.40 11.42 -8.51
C VAL A 251 0.60 12.70 -9.29
N GLY A 252 0.77 13.81 -8.59
CA GLY A 252 1.15 15.09 -9.15
C GLY A 252 2.66 15.33 -9.06
N HIS A 253 3.23 15.96 -10.08
CA HIS A 253 4.61 16.44 -10.08
C HIS A 253 4.73 17.70 -10.94
N PRO A 254 5.45 18.74 -10.51
CA PRO A 254 5.43 20.05 -11.21
C PRO A 254 6.09 20.04 -12.59
N THR A 255 7.00 19.12 -12.87
CA THR A 255 7.80 19.11 -14.10
C THR A 255 7.69 17.82 -14.92
N LYS A 256 7.16 16.72 -14.35
CA LYS A 256 6.97 15.44 -15.05
C LYS A 256 5.59 15.38 -15.70
N GLN A 257 5.51 14.73 -16.84
CA GLN A 257 4.26 14.56 -17.58
C GLN A 257 3.49 13.31 -17.10
N ASN A 258 2.18 13.30 -17.37
CA ASN A 258 1.34 12.14 -17.11
C ASN A 258 1.92 10.90 -17.79
N GLY A 259 1.91 9.81 -17.03
CA GLY A 259 2.41 8.54 -17.48
C GLY A 259 3.92 8.38 -17.37
N GLU A 260 4.72 9.39 -17.05
CA GLU A 260 6.14 9.20 -16.72
C GLU A 260 6.29 8.44 -15.41
N ARG A 261 7.38 7.67 -15.29
CA ARG A 261 7.69 6.95 -14.06
C ARG A 261 7.84 7.95 -12.90
N ALA A 262 7.05 7.77 -11.88
CA ALA A 262 7.25 8.47 -10.62
C ALA A 262 8.36 7.80 -9.81
N GLU A 263 9.10 8.59 -9.04
CA GLU A 263 10.03 8.04 -8.03
C GLU A 263 9.26 7.73 -6.74
N LEU A 264 8.08 7.14 -6.92
CA LEU A 264 7.16 6.75 -5.86
C LEU A 264 6.72 5.30 -6.04
N GLN A 265 6.51 4.64 -4.91
CA GLN A 265 5.89 3.35 -4.82
C GLN A 265 4.72 3.40 -3.84
N LEU A 266 3.61 2.74 -4.18
CA LEU A 266 2.56 2.45 -3.22
C LEU A 266 2.91 1.15 -2.48
N VAL A 267 2.81 1.16 -1.17
CA VAL A 267 2.85 -0.04 -0.34
C VAL A 267 1.46 -0.34 0.16
N VAL A 268 0.99 -1.55 -0.12
CA VAL A 268 -0.22 -2.11 0.45
C VAL A 268 0.21 -3.12 1.50
N THR A 269 -0.27 -3.00 2.71
CA THR A 269 0.12 -3.89 3.80
C THR A 269 -1.08 -4.47 4.52
N GLN A 270 -0.89 -5.67 5.04
CA GLN A 270 -1.86 -6.40 5.83
C GLN A 270 -1.32 -6.65 7.23
N GLN A 271 -2.15 -6.40 8.26
CA GLN A 271 -1.73 -6.41 9.67
C GLN A 271 -1.77 -7.78 10.35
N HIS A 272 -1.97 -8.88 9.63
CA HIS A 272 -2.45 -10.12 10.26
C HIS A 272 -1.49 -11.30 10.24
N ALA A 273 -0.22 -11.12 9.91
CA ALA A 273 0.68 -12.24 9.88
C ALA A 273 2.03 -11.88 10.47
N GLU A 274 2.63 -12.84 11.15
CA GLU A 274 4.00 -12.77 11.65
C GLU A 274 5.06 -12.73 10.57
N SER A 275 4.70 -12.99 9.33
CA SER A 275 5.67 -13.03 8.25
C SER A 275 5.93 -11.63 7.70
N ALA A 276 7.20 -11.37 7.39
CA ALA A 276 7.62 -10.15 6.71
C ALA A 276 6.97 -9.94 5.33
N SER A 277 6.30 -10.95 4.79
CA SER A 277 5.69 -10.97 3.44
C SER A 277 4.29 -10.38 3.36
N VAL A 278 3.83 -9.64 4.35
CA VAL A 278 2.47 -9.08 4.41
C VAL A 278 2.31 -7.75 3.68
N SER A 279 3.27 -7.37 2.88
CA SER A 279 3.23 -6.12 2.11
C SER A 279 3.52 -6.38 0.63
N LYS A 280 2.83 -5.64 -0.24
CA LYS A 280 3.12 -5.58 -1.67
C LYS A 280 3.42 -4.15 -2.08
N THR A 281 4.45 -3.99 -2.90
CA THR A 281 4.88 -2.70 -3.43
C THR A 281 4.50 -2.60 -4.91
N VAL A 282 3.94 -1.45 -5.30
CA VAL A 282 3.54 -1.14 -6.67
C VAL A 282 4.25 0.14 -7.12
N ASN A 283 4.96 0.10 -8.26
CA ASN A 283 5.57 1.30 -8.84
C ASN A 283 4.48 2.21 -9.42
N LEU A 284 4.59 3.51 -9.15
CA LEU A 284 3.65 4.51 -9.63
C LEU A 284 4.17 5.28 -10.84
N THR A 285 3.25 5.83 -11.60
CA THR A 285 3.50 6.82 -12.65
C THR A 285 2.85 8.15 -12.27
N VAL A 286 3.34 9.25 -12.80
CA VAL A 286 2.67 10.55 -12.70
C VAL A 286 1.30 10.47 -13.38
N GLY A 287 0.30 11.07 -12.80
CA GLY A 287 -1.10 10.96 -13.21
C GLY A 287 -1.88 9.89 -12.45
N LYS A 288 -2.92 9.34 -13.07
CA LYS A 288 -3.83 8.36 -12.49
C LYS A 288 -3.25 6.93 -12.53
N ASN A 289 -3.18 6.28 -11.38
CA ASN A 289 -2.81 4.85 -11.25
C ASN A 289 -4.02 4.11 -10.67
N GLU A 290 -4.55 3.14 -11.39
CA GLU A 290 -5.62 2.26 -10.93
C GLU A 290 -5.02 0.99 -10.33
N ILE A 291 -5.38 0.65 -9.10
CA ILE A 291 -4.75 -0.44 -8.36
C ILE A 291 -5.83 -1.26 -7.67
N THR A 292 -5.85 -2.55 -7.96
CA THR A 292 -6.64 -3.51 -7.18
C THR A 292 -5.86 -3.92 -5.94
N ILE A 293 -6.47 -3.79 -4.78
CA ILE A 293 -5.87 -4.16 -3.50
C ILE A 293 -5.68 -5.67 -3.44
N PRO A 294 -4.46 -6.18 -3.27
CA PRO A 294 -4.19 -7.61 -3.29
C PRO A 294 -4.64 -8.29 -1.99
N GLN A 295 -4.98 -9.57 -2.09
CA GLN A 295 -5.07 -10.44 -0.93
C GLN A 295 -3.68 -10.98 -0.61
N LEU A 296 -3.08 -10.53 0.49
CA LEU A 296 -1.70 -10.88 0.88
C LEU A 296 -1.62 -12.10 1.79
N THR A 297 -2.71 -12.49 2.44
CA THR A 297 -2.77 -13.65 3.33
C THR A 297 -4.03 -14.47 3.10
N SER A 298 -3.93 -15.78 3.33
CA SER A 298 -5.04 -16.73 3.24
C SER A 298 -5.76 -16.96 4.58
N ASN A 299 -5.33 -16.32 5.67
CA ASN A 299 -5.95 -16.49 6.99
C ASN A 299 -7.43 -16.06 6.98
N ASN A 300 -8.20 -16.55 7.95
CA ASN A 300 -9.65 -16.26 8.08
C ASN A 300 -9.97 -14.86 8.62
N PHE A 301 -9.02 -13.94 8.54
CA PHE A 301 -9.19 -12.56 8.95
C PHE A 301 -9.72 -11.70 7.80
N GLU A 302 -10.22 -10.53 8.15
CA GLU A 302 -10.57 -9.52 7.17
C GLU A 302 -9.37 -9.20 6.28
N LYS A 303 -9.57 -9.18 4.96
CA LYS A 303 -8.49 -9.02 3.98
C LYS A 303 -8.38 -7.57 3.55
N GLY A 304 -7.15 -7.10 3.39
CA GLY A 304 -6.83 -5.73 3.05
C GLY A 304 -5.94 -5.09 4.11
N GLY A 305 -5.78 -3.79 4.06
CA GLY A 305 -4.97 -3.04 5.03
C GLY A 305 -4.59 -1.65 4.59
N GLN A 306 -3.63 -1.07 5.28
CA GLN A 306 -3.22 0.32 5.13
C GLN A 306 -2.38 0.55 3.88
N LEU A 307 -2.46 1.80 3.39
CA LEU A 307 -1.74 2.28 2.23
C LEU A 307 -0.67 3.30 2.64
N TYR A 308 0.52 3.10 2.11
CA TYR A 308 1.66 3.99 2.34
C TYR A 308 2.31 4.37 1.02
N ILE A 309 2.96 5.54 1.00
CA ILE A 309 3.83 5.93 -0.09
C ILE A 309 5.29 5.76 0.31
N VAL A 310 6.13 5.41 -0.65
CA VAL A 310 7.58 5.34 -0.48
C VAL A 310 8.23 6.18 -1.56
N TYR A 311 9.03 7.16 -1.16
CA TYR A 311 9.85 7.93 -2.08
C TYR A 311 11.15 7.18 -2.37
N THR A 312 11.45 6.97 -3.65
CA THR A 312 12.63 6.22 -4.11
C THR A 312 13.69 7.09 -4.78
N GLY A 313 13.42 8.40 -4.86
CA GLY A 313 14.31 9.38 -5.48
C GLY A 313 15.52 9.75 -4.66
N ASN A 314 16.34 10.62 -5.22
CA ASN A 314 17.42 11.31 -4.50
C ASN A 314 16.84 12.59 -3.89
N ASN A 315 17.41 13.12 -2.84
CA ASN A 315 17.02 14.36 -2.14
C ASN A 315 16.98 15.62 -3.05
N ASP A 316 16.54 15.45 -4.28
CA ASP A 316 16.32 16.53 -5.22
C ASP A 316 14.97 17.18 -4.95
N ALA A 317 14.75 18.34 -5.52
CA ALA A 317 13.56 19.17 -5.34
C ALA A 317 12.25 18.58 -5.91
N ASP A 318 12.18 17.28 -6.15
CA ASP A 318 10.99 16.60 -6.63
C ASP A 318 9.90 16.66 -5.56
N ASN A 319 8.90 17.49 -5.80
CA ASN A 319 7.80 17.72 -4.87
C ASN A 319 6.57 16.95 -5.32
N TYR A 320 6.55 15.65 -5.03
CA TYR A 320 5.40 14.83 -5.33
C TYR A 320 4.23 15.14 -4.40
N ALA A 321 3.05 15.16 -4.98
CA ALA A 321 1.79 15.23 -4.26
C ALA A 321 0.95 14.02 -4.64
N VAL A 322 0.29 13.41 -3.66
CA VAL A 322 -0.49 12.18 -3.87
C VAL A 322 -1.90 12.37 -3.33
N ARG A 323 -2.89 11.93 -4.10
CA ARG A 323 -4.27 11.78 -3.64
C ARG A 323 -4.72 10.35 -3.90
N VAL A 324 -5.44 9.78 -2.95
CA VAL A 324 -6.04 8.46 -3.10
C VAL A 324 -7.56 8.59 -3.12
N ASN A 325 -8.16 8.18 -4.23
CA ASN A 325 -9.61 8.02 -4.34
C ASN A 325 -9.95 6.55 -4.08
N GLY A 326 -11.03 6.30 -3.35
CA GLY A 326 -11.41 4.96 -2.88
C GLY A 326 -10.75 4.58 -1.56
N GLY A 327 -11.04 3.35 -1.10
CA GLY A 327 -10.72 2.93 0.24
C GLY A 327 -11.46 3.72 1.33
N SER A 328 -11.09 3.50 2.56
CA SER A 328 -11.65 4.18 3.73
C SER A 328 -10.60 5.06 4.39
N ASP A 329 -11.00 6.28 4.76
CA ASP A 329 -10.12 7.19 5.50
C ASP A 329 -9.91 6.67 6.94
N ILE A 330 -8.66 6.77 7.42
CA ILE A 330 -8.24 6.52 8.80
C ILE A 330 -7.53 7.74 9.35
N PRO A 331 -7.57 7.98 10.67
CA PRO A 331 -6.85 9.09 11.29
C PRO A 331 -5.33 8.97 11.08
N VAL A 332 -4.69 10.08 10.77
CA VAL A 332 -3.23 10.16 10.66
C VAL A 332 -2.74 11.39 11.41
N LEU A 333 -1.70 11.19 12.21
CA LEU A 333 -0.91 12.27 12.80
C LEU A 333 0.46 12.32 12.13
N ASP A 334 0.67 13.32 11.30
CA ASP A 334 1.97 13.61 10.70
C ASP A 334 2.68 14.71 11.49
N LEU A 335 3.72 14.33 12.24
CA LEU A 335 4.55 15.23 13.03
C LEU A 335 5.95 15.43 12.44
N TYR A 336 6.20 14.89 11.21
CA TYR A 336 7.51 15.01 10.59
C TYR A 336 7.95 16.49 10.50
N LYS A 337 9.06 16.82 11.15
CA LYS A 337 9.62 18.17 11.29
C LYS A 337 8.69 19.23 11.92
N LYS A 338 7.59 18.83 12.53
CA LYS A 338 6.69 19.76 13.22
C LYS A 338 7.14 20.02 14.65
N THR A 339 7.17 21.31 15.02
CA THR A 339 7.56 21.77 16.35
C THR A 339 6.63 22.88 16.84
N GLY A 340 6.70 23.21 18.14
CA GLY A 340 5.97 24.33 18.72
C GLY A 340 4.46 24.27 18.50
N GLN A 341 3.86 25.38 18.09
CA GLN A 341 2.41 25.49 17.93
C GLN A 341 1.87 24.58 16.83
N GLU A 342 2.59 24.42 15.72
CA GLU A 342 2.17 23.53 14.61
C GLU A 342 2.03 22.07 15.07
N ARG A 343 2.96 21.59 15.90
CA ARG A 343 2.90 20.26 16.53
C ARG A 343 1.69 20.16 17.47
N THR A 344 1.50 21.15 18.31
CA THR A 344 0.38 21.17 19.28
C THR A 344 -0.97 21.15 18.57
N ASP A 345 -1.14 21.96 17.53
CA ASP A 345 -2.39 22.03 16.76
C ASP A 345 -2.66 20.72 16.01
N ALA A 346 -1.62 20.10 15.43
CA ALA A 346 -1.74 18.81 14.74
C ALA A 346 -2.17 17.69 15.71
N ILE A 347 -1.59 17.63 16.90
CA ILE A 347 -1.94 16.63 17.91
C ILE A 347 -3.36 16.83 18.40
N LYS A 348 -3.76 18.07 18.69
CA LYS A 348 -5.14 18.36 19.13
C LYS A 348 -6.17 17.95 18.09
N LYS A 349 -5.95 18.34 16.83
CA LYS A 349 -6.83 17.94 15.73
C LYS A 349 -6.89 16.42 15.57
N TYR A 350 -5.76 15.74 15.66
CA TYR A 350 -5.72 14.28 15.56
C TYR A 350 -6.53 13.62 16.69
N VAL A 351 -6.45 14.11 17.91
CA VAL A 351 -7.24 13.58 19.05
C VAL A 351 -8.73 13.75 18.80
N GLU A 352 -9.16 14.90 18.27
CA GLU A 352 -10.56 15.14 17.87
C GLU A 352 -11.01 14.17 16.77
N ASP A 353 -10.21 14.03 15.71
CA ASP A 353 -10.49 13.13 14.59
C ASP A 353 -10.54 11.66 15.06
N LEU A 354 -9.63 11.25 15.96
CA LEU A 354 -9.56 9.90 16.50
C LEU A 354 -10.77 9.58 17.39
N GLU A 355 -11.22 10.53 18.21
CA GLU A 355 -12.41 10.39 19.06
C GLU A 355 -13.65 10.10 18.23
N GLU A 356 -13.88 10.91 17.19
CA GLU A 356 -15.00 10.73 16.28
C GLU A 356 -14.88 9.41 15.52
N TYR A 357 -13.69 9.12 14.99
CA TYR A 357 -13.46 7.96 14.14
C TYR A 357 -13.67 6.63 14.88
N GLN A 358 -13.04 6.48 16.06
CA GLN A 358 -13.08 5.21 16.80
C GLN A 358 -14.49 4.84 17.24
N SER A 359 -15.35 5.83 17.50
CA SER A 359 -16.75 5.62 17.89
C SER A 359 -17.62 5.06 16.75
N LYS A 360 -17.19 5.20 15.49
CA LYS A 360 -17.95 4.82 14.29
C LYS A 360 -17.43 3.57 13.58
N ILE A 361 -16.31 2.98 14.03
CA ILE A 361 -15.66 1.85 13.33
C ILE A 361 -16.61 0.67 13.17
N SER A 362 -17.30 0.26 14.23
CA SER A 362 -18.21 -0.88 14.20
C SER A 362 -19.39 -0.64 13.24
N GLU A 363 -19.94 0.56 13.22
CA GLU A 363 -21.02 0.93 12.30
C GLU A 363 -20.55 0.86 10.84
N LYS A 364 -19.42 1.49 10.52
CA LYS A 364 -18.82 1.48 9.18
C LYS A 364 -18.49 0.06 8.70
N HIS A 365 -17.96 -0.78 9.60
CA HIS A 365 -17.71 -2.19 9.31
C HIS A 365 -18.99 -2.93 8.96
N ASN A 366 -20.03 -2.78 9.77
CA ASN A 366 -21.32 -3.46 9.57
C ASN A 366 -22.01 -2.98 8.28
N GLU A 367 -21.94 -1.68 7.97
CA GLU A 367 -22.44 -1.15 6.71
C GLU A 367 -21.71 -1.73 5.49
N ARG A 368 -20.38 -1.82 5.56
CA ARG A 368 -19.54 -2.39 4.51
C ARG A 368 -19.93 -3.83 4.20
N HIS A 369 -20.15 -4.65 5.23
CA HIS A 369 -20.41 -6.08 5.08
C HIS A 369 -21.90 -6.43 4.93
N LYS A 370 -22.79 -5.45 5.04
CA LYS A 370 -24.24 -5.67 4.94
C LYS A 370 -24.67 -6.27 3.59
N ALA A 371 -24.00 -5.92 2.52
CA ALA A 371 -24.29 -6.43 1.17
C ALA A 371 -23.72 -7.84 0.92
N GLU A 372 -22.79 -8.31 1.76
CA GLU A 372 -22.09 -9.59 1.59
C GLU A 372 -22.79 -10.76 2.29
N THR A 373 -23.88 -10.51 3.00
CA THR A 373 -24.65 -11.51 3.76
C THR A 373 -25.30 -12.59 2.90
N SER A 374 -25.39 -12.41 1.58
CA SER A 374 -25.91 -13.41 0.65
C SER A 374 -24.94 -14.58 0.37
N ASN A 375 -23.66 -14.46 0.72
CA ASN A 375 -22.61 -15.43 0.39
C ASN A 375 -21.98 -16.13 1.60
N SER A 376 -22.74 -16.41 2.64
CA SER A 376 -22.39 -17.30 3.77
C SER A 376 -21.21 -16.91 4.68
N VAL A 377 -20.53 -15.81 4.48
CA VAL A 377 -19.51 -15.30 5.42
C VAL A 377 -20.05 -14.03 6.05
N ALA A 378 -20.84 -14.18 7.11
CA ALA A 378 -21.17 -13.04 7.96
C ALA A 378 -19.89 -12.57 8.66
N TYR A 379 -19.31 -11.48 8.20
CA TYR A 379 -18.25 -10.80 8.95
C TYR A 379 -18.87 -10.22 10.22
N THR A 380 -18.61 -10.89 11.33
CA THR A 380 -18.92 -10.31 12.65
C THR A 380 -17.84 -9.31 12.98
N TYR A 381 -18.23 -8.13 13.42
CA TYR A 381 -17.27 -7.14 13.88
C TYR A 381 -16.40 -7.69 15.01
N ASP A 382 -15.10 -7.62 14.81
CA ASP A 382 -14.08 -7.97 15.78
C ASP A 382 -12.99 -6.89 15.72
N GLU A 383 -12.82 -6.15 16.79
CA GLU A 383 -11.85 -5.05 16.87
C GLU A 383 -10.44 -5.46 16.46
N GLN A 384 -10.04 -6.70 16.81
CA GLN A 384 -8.70 -7.21 16.53
C GLN A 384 -8.47 -7.54 15.05
N ASN A 385 -9.54 -7.74 14.29
CA ASN A 385 -9.49 -8.18 12.90
C ASN A 385 -9.97 -7.13 11.91
N CYS A 386 -10.61 -6.06 12.38
CA CYS A 386 -11.17 -5.03 11.54
C CYS A 386 -10.09 -4.14 10.92
N ILE A 387 -9.96 -4.14 9.59
CA ILE A 387 -8.97 -3.29 8.90
C ILE A 387 -9.29 -1.80 9.00
N LEU A 388 -10.54 -1.43 9.31
CA LEU A 388 -10.90 -0.05 9.60
C LEU A 388 -10.39 0.39 10.98
N ASN A 389 -10.10 -0.54 11.89
CA ASN A 389 -9.55 -0.20 13.19
C ASN A 389 -8.04 0.07 13.10
N ALA A 390 -7.69 1.18 12.44
CA ALA A 390 -6.31 1.55 12.17
C ALA A 390 -6.11 3.06 12.30
N THR A 391 -4.92 3.45 12.70
CA THR A 391 -4.43 4.82 12.72
C THR A 391 -2.91 4.81 12.57
N ASP A 392 -2.36 5.87 11.98
CA ASP A 392 -0.92 6.06 11.83
C ASP A 392 -0.46 7.34 12.52
N ILE A 393 0.69 7.27 13.18
CA ILE A 393 1.38 8.43 13.78
C ILE A 393 2.81 8.41 13.24
N MET A 394 3.20 9.42 12.48
CA MET A 394 4.54 9.55 11.91
C MET A 394 5.31 10.67 12.60
N MET A 395 6.48 10.33 13.12
CA MET A 395 7.49 11.24 13.66
C MET A 395 8.78 11.15 12.82
N ASP A 396 9.81 11.86 13.20
CA ASP A 396 11.07 11.88 12.46
C ASP A 396 11.76 10.50 12.43
N GLU A 397 11.89 9.85 13.59
CA GLU A 397 12.62 8.58 13.74
C GLU A 397 11.72 7.37 13.98
N MET A 398 10.42 7.57 14.22
CA MET A 398 9.48 6.52 14.57
C MET A 398 8.14 6.73 13.89
N MET A 399 7.53 5.64 13.41
CA MET A 399 6.15 5.60 12.96
C MET A 399 5.38 4.53 13.72
N TYR A 400 4.17 4.86 14.16
CA TYR A 400 3.23 3.90 14.72
C TYR A 400 2.10 3.62 13.73
N SER A 401 1.78 2.34 13.56
CA SER A 401 0.63 1.86 12.77
C SER A 401 -0.18 0.92 13.66
N LEU A 402 -1.12 1.46 14.41
CA LEU A 402 -1.79 0.79 15.53
C LEU A 402 -3.32 0.78 15.35
N PRO A 403 -4.06 -0.07 16.11
CA PRO A 403 -5.51 0.00 16.14
C PRO A 403 -5.99 1.32 16.78
N ALA A 404 -6.90 2.00 16.10
CA ALA A 404 -7.41 3.29 16.55
C ALA A 404 -8.05 3.23 17.95
N THR A 405 -8.78 2.16 18.25
CA THR A 405 -9.40 1.95 19.57
C THR A 405 -8.35 1.74 20.67
N GLN A 406 -7.24 1.04 20.37
CA GLN A 406 -6.16 0.83 21.34
C GLN A 406 -5.41 2.15 21.63
N VAL A 407 -5.13 2.92 20.59
CA VAL A 407 -4.51 4.26 20.76
C VAL A 407 -5.42 5.14 21.59
N TRP A 408 -6.70 5.26 21.24
CA TRP A 408 -7.66 6.07 21.99
C TRP A 408 -7.75 5.68 23.45
N ASN A 409 -7.86 4.39 23.74
CA ASN A 409 -8.01 3.88 25.11
C ASN A 409 -6.71 4.03 25.95
N SER A 410 -5.55 4.09 25.31
CA SER A 410 -4.26 4.25 26.00
C SER A 410 -3.93 5.70 26.37
N ILE A 411 -4.53 6.68 25.69
CA ILE A 411 -4.25 8.11 25.95
C ILE A 411 -4.98 8.55 27.23
N LYS A 412 -4.22 8.97 28.23
CA LYS A 412 -4.73 9.48 29.50
C LYS A 412 -5.49 10.81 29.32
N GLY A 413 -6.48 11.06 30.18
CA GLY A 413 -7.26 12.28 30.18
C GLY A 413 -8.74 12.06 29.89
N THR A 414 -9.56 13.05 30.22
CA THR A 414 -11.02 13.04 30.05
C THR A 414 -11.49 14.07 29.03
N THR A 415 -10.70 15.08 28.77
CA THR A 415 -10.94 16.14 27.77
C THR A 415 -9.98 16.00 26.61
N THR A 416 -10.33 16.56 25.44
CA THR A 416 -9.47 16.62 24.27
C THR A 416 -8.11 17.24 24.60
N ASP A 417 -8.08 18.34 25.35
CA ASP A 417 -6.83 19.01 25.71
C ASP A 417 -5.95 18.17 26.64
N GLU A 418 -6.54 17.45 27.61
CA GLU A 418 -5.80 16.54 28.49
C GLU A 418 -5.24 15.36 27.67
N LYS A 419 -6.03 14.76 26.78
CA LYS A 419 -5.59 13.69 25.91
C LYS A 419 -4.50 14.15 24.93
N ALA A 420 -4.64 15.32 24.33
CA ALA A 420 -3.63 15.88 23.43
C ALA A 420 -2.29 16.08 24.14
N LYS A 421 -2.33 16.60 25.37
CA LYS A 421 -1.14 16.77 26.20
C LYS A 421 -0.50 15.42 26.56
N ALA A 422 -1.31 14.43 26.97
CA ALA A 422 -0.81 13.10 27.31
C ALA A 422 -0.21 12.36 26.09
N LEU A 423 -0.84 12.52 24.92
CA LEU A 423 -0.31 11.99 23.68
C LEU A 423 1.04 12.65 23.32
N ASP A 424 1.13 13.97 23.38
CA ASP A 424 2.39 14.69 23.11
C ASP A 424 3.52 14.22 24.05
N GLN A 425 3.23 14.03 25.34
CA GLN A 425 4.20 13.49 26.29
C GLN A 425 4.68 12.09 25.93
N ALA A 426 3.76 11.20 25.52
CA ALA A 426 4.12 9.84 25.09
C ALA A 426 4.97 9.83 23.80
N LEU A 427 4.64 10.70 22.85
CA LEU A 427 5.42 10.85 21.61
C LEU A 427 6.80 11.45 21.88
N GLN A 428 6.88 12.48 22.74
CA GLN A 428 8.15 13.06 23.17
C GLN A 428 9.02 12.02 23.88
N ALA A 429 8.44 11.19 24.74
CA ALA A 429 9.17 10.10 25.40
C ALA A 429 9.81 9.12 24.39
N MET A 430 9.13 8.82 23.28
CA MET A 430 9.71 8.00 22.22
C MET A 430 10.81 8.74 21.44
N GLU A 431 10.63 10.01 21.13
CA GLU A 431 11.66 10.84 20.49
C GLU A 431 12.92 10.92 21.36
N ASP A 432 12.76 11.10 22.67
CA ASP A 432 13.87 11.10 23.62
C ASP A 432 14.58 9.73 23.67
N THR A 433 13.82 8.63 23.63
CA THR A 433 14.35 7.27 23.54
C THR A 433 15.18 7.08 22.28
N MET A 434 14.67 7.48 21.11
CA MET A 434 15.39 7.36 19.85
C MET A 434 16.64 8.25 19.82
N THR A 435 16.55 9.46 20.37
CA THR A 435 17.68 10.36 20.54
C THR A 435 18.78 9.72 21.40
N LEU A 436 18.43 9.14 22.55
CA LEU A 436 19.34 8.42 23.41
C LEU A 436 20.06 7.29 22.67
N PHE A 437 19.29 6.46 21.95
CA PHE A 437 19.82 5.31 21.23
C PHE A 437 20.75 5.73 20.10
N TYR A 438 20.38 6.71 19.30
CA TYR A 438 21.21 7.21 18.22
C TYR A 438 22.49 7.92 18.72
N GLN A 439 22.40 8.68 19.79
CA GLN A 439 23.60 9.28 20.43
C GLN A 439 24.59 8.21 20.89
N HIS A 440 24.09 7.13 21.49
CA HIS A 440 24.94 5.98 21.88
C HIS A 440 25.53 5.22 20.69
N LYS A 441 24.97 5.37 19.50
CA LYS A 441 25.56 4.90 18.25
C LYS A 441 26.48 5.92 17.59
N GLY A 442 26.68 7.08 18.20
CA GLY A 442 27.47 8.18 17.66
C GLY A 442 26.81 8.92 16.50
N LEU A 443 25.48 8.84 16.39
CA LEU A 443 24.71 9.51 15.35
C LEU A 443 24.09 10.80 15.88
N SER A 444 24.15 11.89 15.10
CA SER A 444 23.50 13.14 15.43
C SER A 444 23.26 14.01 14.19
N ASN A 445 22.31 14.93 14.28
CA ASN A 445 22.09 15.93 13.23
C ASN A 445 23.25 16.93 13.09
N GLU A 446 24.03 17.13 14.12
CA GLU A 446 25.20 18.02 14.10
C GLU A 446 26.37 17.44 13.31
N ALA A 447 26.49 16.10 13.28
CA ALA A 447 27.53 15.40 12.53
C ALA A 447 27.41 15.60 11.00
N VAL A 448 26.26 15.99 10.48
CA VAL A 448 26.08 16.35 9.06
C VAL A 448 26.97 17.51 8.65
N LYS A 449 27.27 18.43 9.57
CA LYS A 449 28.14 19.59 9.33
C LYS A 449 29.62 19.20 9.18
N GLU A 450 30.02 18.06 9.72
CA GLU A 450 31.43 17.62 9.79
C GLU A 450 31.83 16.60 8.70
N LYS A 451 31.02 16.37 7.66
CA LYS A 451 31.28 15.39 6.59
C LYS A 451 31.54 13.96 7.08
N GLY A 452 30.95 13.56 8.19
CA GLY A 452 31.10 12.22 8.73
C GLY A 452 29.93 11.28 8.36
N ASN A 453 30.17 9.98 8.42
CA ASN A 453 29.16 8.94 8.28
C ASN A 453 28.24 8.84 9.52
N ASN A 454 28.07 9.91 10.28
CA ASN A 454 27.42 9.92 11.58
C ASN A 454 26.07 10.68 11.55
N ALA A 455 25.54 10.93 10.36
CA ALA A 455 24.21 11.54 10.22
C ALA A 455 23.12 10.57 10.69
N LEU A 456 22.00 11.12 11.18
CA LEU A 456 20.79 10.34 11.43
C LEU A 456 20.28 9.73 10.12
N PRO A 457 19.64 8.54 10.19
CA PRO A 457 19.04 7.94 9.01
C PRO A 457 17.90 8.82 8.46
N SER A 458 17.73 8.78 7.14
CA SER A 458 16.56 9.36 6.46
C SER A 458 15.30 8.50 6.60
N GLN A 459 15.45 7.32 7.16
CA GLN A 459 14.40 6.34 7.38
C GLN A 459 14.04 6.27 8.87
N HIS A 460 12.83 5.83 9.15
CA HIS A 460 12.34 5.66 10.51
C HIS A 460 12.09 4.18 10.84
N LEU A 461 11.93 3.90 12.11
CA LEU A 461 11.40 2.64 12.61
C LEU A 461 9.88 2.64 12.48
N ASN A 462 9.27 1.46 12.35
CA ASN A 462 7.83 1.33 12.35
C ASN A 462 7.37 0.29 13.38
N ILE A 463 6.65 0.74 14.40
CA ILE A 463 5.93 -0.13 15.32
C ILE A 463 4.53 -0.36 14.79
N ARG A 464 4.15 -1.62 14.59
CA ARG A 464 2.90 -1.99 13.92
C ARG A 464 2.14 -3.03 14.72
N TYR A 465 0.81 -2.86 14.74
CA TYR A 465 -0.05 -3.93 15.18
C TYR A 465 0.04 -5.12 14.22
N MET A 466 0.37 -6.26 14.78
CA MET A 466 0.42 -7.53 14.07
C MET A 466 -0.25 -8.59 14.93
N ARG A 467 -1.18 -9.35 14.35
CA ARG A 467 -1.78 -10.47 15.06
C ARG A 467 -0.79 -11.64 15.09
N MET A 468 -0.26 -11.91 16.25
CA MET A 468 0.80 -12.89 16.43
C MET A 468 0.28 -14.27 16.82
N PHE A 469 1.17 -15.27 16.80
CA PHE A 469 0.90 -16.60 17.33
C PHE A 469 0.75 -16.58 18.85
N ALA A 470 0.05 -17.57 19.36
CA ALA A 470 -0.09 -17.74 20.80
C ALA A 470 1.29 -17.82 21.48
N GLY A 471 1.53 -16.95 22.44
CA GLY A 471 2.76 -16.90 23.24
C GLY A 471 3.80 -15.86 22.82
N ALA A 472 3.65 -15.21 21.69
CA ALA A 472 4.44 -14.03 21.34
C ALA A 472 3.62 -12.75 21.60
N PHE A 473 4.25 -11.67 21.99
CA PHE A 473 3.62 -10.36 22.19
C PHE A 473 4.34 -9.22 21.46
N MET A 474 5.61 -9.42 21.07
CA MET A 474 6.42 -8.52 20.27
C MET A 474 7.43 -9.30 19.44
N TYR A 475 7.85 -8.74 18.31
CA TYR A 475 8.96 -9.22 17.51
C TYR A 475 9.55 -8.11 16.65
N ALA A 476 10.81 -8.21 16.28
CA ALA A 476 11.42 -7.38 15.27
C ALA A 476 11.54 -8.14 13.94
N ALA A 477 11.14 -7.49 12.85
CA ALA A 477 11.31 -7.99 11.48
C ALA A 477 12.16 -7.01 10.65
N GLY A 478 12.41 -7.36 9.38
CA GLY A 478 13.32 -6.60 8.51
C GLY A 478 12.96 -5.14 8.29
N ASN A 479 11.72 -4.71 8.54
CA ASN A 479 11.30 -3.33 8.32
C ASN A 479 10.26 -2.82 9.31
N HIS A 480 9.98 -3.56 10.38
CA HIS A 480 9.03 -3.16 11.42
C HIS A 480 9.25 -3.92 12.73
N ILE A 481 8.64 -3.39 13.77
CA ILE A 481 8.45 -4.06 15.06
C ILE A 481 6.97 -4.43 15.14
N GLY A 482 6.66 -5.72 15.22
CA GLY A 482 5.30 -6.21 15.40
C GLY A 482 4.92 -6.24 16.88
N VAL A 483 3.73 -5.77 17.21
CA VAL A 483 3.14 -5.82 18.55
C VAL A 483 1.75 -6.43 18.48
N GLU A 484 1.42 -7.31 19.42
CA GLU A 484 0.07 -7.88 19.51
C GLU A 484 -0.92 -6.91 20.16
N TRP A 485 -2.21 -7.28 20.23
CA TRP A 485 -3.30 -6.44 20.71
C TRP A 485 -3.02 -5.79 22.07
N GLY A 486 -2.61 -6.56 23.07
CA GLY A 486 -2.35 -6.04 24.41
C GLY A 486 -1.16 -5.07 24.50
N SER A 487 -0.26 -5.12 23.51
CA SER A 487 0.93 -4.27 23.42
C SER A 487 0.80 -3.18 22.34
N ALA A 488 -0.31 -3.14 21.60
CA ALA A 488 -0.56 -2.21 20.52
C ALA A 488 -1.10 -0.85 21.03
N THR A 489 -0.47 -0.33 22.06
CA THR A 489 -0.84 0.93 22.72
C THR A 489 0.35 1.88 22.76
N LEU A 490 0.06 3.17 22.98
CA LEU A 490 1.08 4.17 23.29
C LEU A 490 1.44 4.19 24.78
N THR A 491 1.03 3.19 25.55
CA THR A 491 1.24 2.97 26.98
C THR A 491 0.96 4.15 27.92
N GLY A 492 0.63 5.32 27.39
CA GLY A 492 0.45 6.55 28.13
C GLY A 492 1.73 6.99 28.87
N ALA A 493 2.88 6.70 28.26
CA ALA A 493 4.19 7.03 28.81
C ALA A 493 4.29 8.54 29.11
N GLU A 494 4.85 8.87 30.25
CA GLU A 494 5.12 10.25 30.64
C GLU A 494 6.59 10.62 30.42
N SER A 495 7.44 9.60 30.34
CA SER A 495 8.86 9.70 30.07
C SER A 495 9.37 8.45 29.32
N TRP A 496 10.57 8.54 28.78
CA TRP A 496 11.18 7.45 27.97
C TRP A 496 11.35 6.13 28.74
N ASP A 497 11.49 6.18 30.03
CA ASP A 497 11.66 5.01 30.92
C ASP A 497 10.35 4.20 31.11
N ASP A 498 9.21 4.77 30.78
CA ASP A 498 7.92 4.07 30.81
C ASP A 498 7.78 2.99 29.70
N PHE A 499 8.55 3.06 28.61
CA PHE A 499 8.50 2.06 27.54
C PHE A 499 9.08 0.69 27.95
N GLY A 500 9.97 0.67 28.90
CA GLY A 500 10.52 -0.55 29.50
C GLY A 500 11.35 -1.42 28.53
N TRP A 501 11.68 -2.62 29.00
CA TRP A 501 12.62 -3.52 28.34
C TRP A 501 12.19 -3.99 26.95
N GLY A 502 10.91 -4.37 26.79
CA GLY A 502 10.43 -5.05 25.56
C GLY A 502 10.61 -4.19 24.31
N ILE A 503 10.07 -2.98 24.31
CA ILE A 503 10.18 -2.07 23.14
C ILE A 503 11.65 -1.73 22.85
N ALA A 504 12.46 -1.46 23.88
CA ALA A 504 13.87 -1.16 23.70
C ALA A 504 14.67 -2.35 23.13
N HIS A 505 14.30 -3.57 23.51
CA HIS A 505 14.87 -4.81 22.98
C HIS A 505 14.57 -4.96 21.47
N GLU A 506 13.32 -4.75 21.06
CA GLU A 506 12.92 -4.87 19.65
C GLU A 506 13.49 -3.72 18.80
N ILE A 507 13.51 -2.49 19.32
CA ILE A 507 14.24 -1.39 18.66
C ILE A 507 15.70 -1.77 18.48
N GLY A 508 16.31 -2.36 19.50
CA GLY A 508 17.69 -2.83 19.47
C GLY A 508 17.98 -3.81 18.35
N HIS A 509 17.05 -4.71 18.01
CA HIS A 509 17.19 -5.59 16.84
C HIS A 509 17.27 -4.76 15.54
N ASN A 510 16.40 -3.79 15.36
CA ASN A 510 16.27 -3.04 14.11
C ASN A 510 17.41 -2.06 13.85
N ILE A 511 17.96 -1.43 14.89
CA ILE A 511 19.09 -0.51 14.77
C ILE A 511 20.45 -1.17 15.06
N ASN A 512 20.49 -2.49 15.23
CA ASN A 512 21.73 -3.23 15.34
C ASN A 512 22.54 -3.10 14.06
N GLN A 513 23.84 -3.04 14.21
CA GLN A 513 24.74 -3.00 13.06
C GLN A 513 25.03 -4.44 12.59
N ASN A 514 24.64 -4.78 11.37
CA ASN A 514 24.72 -6.13 10.82
C ASN A 514 26.06 -6.84 11.03
N SER A 515 27.16 -6.11 10.90
CA SER A 515 28.51 -6.67 11.03
C SER A 515 28.88 -7.09 12.45
N TYR A 516 28.15 -6.62 13.47
CA TYR A 516 28.42 -6.87 14.89
C TYR A 516 27.20 -7.44 15.63
N ALA A 517 26.11 -7.63 14.93
CA ALA A 517 24.86 -8.07 15.54
C ALA A 517 24.94 -9.56 15.93
N ILE A 518 24.67 -9.84 17.19
CA ILE A 518 24.39 -11.19 17.70
C ILE A 518 22.98 -11.09 18.26
N ALA A 519 22.03 -11.77 17.59
CA ALA A 519 20.63 -11.77 17.98
C ALA A 519 20.49 -12.17 19.46
N GLU A 520 19.55 -11.57 20.17
CA GLU A 520 19.24 -11.77 21.58
C GLU A 520 20.39 -11.42 22.56
N ILE A 521 21.48 -10.83 22.05
CA ILE A 521 22.62 -10.39 22.86
C ILE A 521 22.88 -8.90 22.68
N THR A 522 23.27 -8.49 21.49
CA THR A 522 23.71 -7.10 21.26
C THR A 522 22.56 -6.10 21.23
N ASN A 523 21.36 -6.52 20.83
CA ASN A 523 20.14 -5.72 20.92
C ASN A 523 19.72 -5.42 22.36
N ASN A 524 20.04 -6.28 23.32
CA ASN A 524 19.78 -6.05 24.74
C ASN A 524 20.59 -4.89 25.33
N TYR A 525 21.63 -4.40 24.64
CA TYR A 525 22.32 -3.18 25.04
C TYR A 525 21.38 -2.00 25.13
N PHE A 526 20.49 -1.84 24.17
CA PHE A 526 19.51 -0.73 24.16
C PHE A 526 18.45 -0.90 25.24
N ALA A 527 18.00 -2.10 25.48
CA ALA A 527 17.09 -2.39 26.57
C ALA A 527 17.74 -2.09 27.94
N GLN A 528 19.01 -2.46 28.11
CA GLN A 528 19.76 -2.16 29.33
C GLN A 528 20.03 -0.65 29.47
N LEU A 529 20.27 0.05 28.37
CA LEU A 529 20.49 1.48 28.38
C LEU A 529 19.25 2.23 28.82
N LEU A 530 18.06 1.85 28.30
CA LEU A 530 16.79 2.46 28.65
C LEU A 530 16.43 2.23 30.12
N THR A 531 16.67 1.04 30.63
CA THR A 531 16.25 0.63 31.98
C THR A 531 17.34 0.81 33.06
N LYS A 532 18.47 1.40 32.69
CA LYS A 532 19.66 1.56 33.53
C LYS A 532 19.38 2.26 34.87
N ASP A 533 18.59 3.30 34.83
CA ASP A 533 18.34 4.18 35.99
C ASP A 533 16.96 3.91 36.62
N GLU A 534 16.21 2.94 36.14
CA GLU A 534 14.88 2.62 36.65
C GLU A 534 14.90 1.89 37.99
N LYS A 535 14.00 2.30 38.85
CA LYS A 535 13.67 1.55 40.05
C LYS A 535 12.79 0.35 39.71
N GLY A 536 13.37 -0.83 39.71
CA GLY A 536 12.64 -2.06 39.45
C GLY A 536 12.89 -2.69 38.10
N THR A 537 14.00 -2.40 37.47
CA THR A 537 14.45 -3.03 36.25
C THR A 537 14.56 -4.56 36.39
N ARG A 538 14.25 -5.27 35.33
CA ARG A 538 14.33 -6.73 35.26
C ARG A 538 15.73 -7.29 35.54
N PHE A 539 16.77 -6.48 35.30
CA PHE A 539 18.16 -6.78 35.57
C PHE A 539 18.84 -5.54 36.12
N ASN A 540 19.14 -5.52 37.42
CA ASN A 540 20.06 -4.53 37.89
C ASN A 540 21.49 -4.88 37.47
N TYR A 541 22.33 -3.86 37.27
CA TYR A 541 23.72 -4.04 36.84
C TYR A 541 24.51 -5.01 37.73
N GLU A 542 24.30 -4.97 39.03
CA GLU A 542 24.97 -5.87 40.00
C GLU A 542 24.59 -7.34 39.80
N ASP A 543 23.33 -7.65 39.47
CA ASP A 543 22.89 -9.02 39.25
C ASP A 543 23.42 -9.56 37.93
N VAL A 544 23.47 -8.76 36.90
CA VAL A 544 24.11 -9.12 35.63
C VAL A 544 25.60 -9.34 35.83
N TYR A 545 26.30 -8.45 36.54
CA TYR A 545 27.71 -8.56 36.82
C TYR A 545 28.04 -9.84 37.67
N LYS A 546 27.25 -10.09 38.70
CA LYS A 546 27.40 -11.31 39.53
C LYS A 546 27.17 -12.58 38.71
N LYS A 547 26.19 -12.59 37.82
CA LYS A 547 25.89 -13.74 36.95
C LYS A 547 27.01 -13.97 35.92
N VAL A 548 27.53 -12.94 35.31
CA VAL A 548 28.64 -13.04 34.34
C VAL A 548 29.92 -13.49 35.00
N THR A 549 30.25 -12.93 36.17
CA THR A 549 31.43 -13.35 36.94
C THR A 549 31.33 -14.76 37.50
N SER A 550 30.15 -15.21 37.88
CA SER A 550 29.93 -16.59 38.35
C SER A 550 30.11 -17.64 37.25
N VAL A 551 29.75 -17.30 35.99
CA VAL A 551 29.93 -18.19 34.83
C VAL A 551 31.41 -18.26 34.39
N THR A 552 32.16 -17.19 34.57
CA THR A 552 33.59 -17.14 34.17
C THR A 552 34.49 -17.91 35.17
N VAL A 553 34.14 -17.90 36.43
CA VAL A 553 34.90 -18.63 37.47
C VAL A 553 34.67 -20.17 37.40
N GLY A 554 33.60 -20.64 36.83
CA GLY A 554 33.31 -22.06 36.62
C GLY A 554 33.99 -22.70 35.41
N ARG A 555 34.79 -21.95 34.63
CA ARG A 555 35.52 -22.43 33.44
C ARG A 555 37.06 -22.31 33.54
N ALA A 556 37.60 -21.97 34.70
CA ALA A 556 39.04 -21.93 34.95
C ALA A 556 39.55 -23.29 35.45
#